data_57cfdc95045ae5da1c5bdf18257f0a49
#
_entry.id   57cfdc95045ae5da1c5bdf18257f0a49
#
_cell.length_a   1.000
_cell.length_b   1.000
_cell.length_c   1.000
_cell.angle_alpha   90.00
_cell.angle_beta   90.00
_cell.angle_gamma   90.00
#
_symmetry.space_group_name_H-M   'P 1'
#
loop_
_entity.id
_entity.type
_entity.pdbx_description
1 polymer ?
#
loop_
_entity_poly.entity_id
_entity_poly.type
_entity_poly.pdbx_seq_one_letter_code
_entity_poly.pdbx_strand_id
1 'polypeptide(L)'
;SKGARSLALWNKVYDHEEKRVRMVPLDVREGKLEQVFNYLKEDKHCLGGAIAVPYKEKIFNLIKDNVKEEIKAIGAVNCFHRLATGPLTGGFTGTNTDGEAALEPIIEQLREKQNLNIGLMGFGGAGKAILAFLLRDFKKKHKFCIFNRSPVNIKDGEENGLFSYSLNDLDTFLPHCDLLINATSAGHIESVNI
;
A
#
# COMPACT_ATOMS: atom_id res chain seq x y z
N SER A 1 8.57 16.14 6.43
CA SER A 1 8.44 14.69 6.59
C SER A 1 9.42 14.14 7.65
N LYS A 2 9.18 14.43 8.92
CA LYS A 2 10.07 13.98 10.03
C LYS A 2 10.17 12.44 10.21
N GLY A 3 9.51 11.63 9.35
CA GLY A 3 9.46 10.18 9.49
C GLY A 3 9.92 9.34 8.30
N ALA A 4 10.31 9.94 7.19
CA ALA A 4 10.68 9.18 5.99
C ALA A 4 12.10 8.58 6.11
N ARG A 5 12.18 7.34 6.58
CA ARG A 5 13.46 6.60 6.70
C ARG A 5 14.05 6.23 5.34
N SER A 6 13.24 6.12 4.30
CA SER A 6 13.63 5.74 2.94
C SER A 6 14.64 6.70 2.30
N LEU A 7 14.58 8.00 2.61
CA LEU A 7 15.49 8.99 2.07
C LEU A 7 16.97 8.66 2.30
N ALA A 8 17.35 8.42 3.56
CA ALA A 8 18.75 8.12 3.92
C ALA A 8 19.20 6.77 3.36
N LEU A 9 18.31 5.77 3.36
CA LEU A 9 18.58 4.44 2.83
C LEU A 9 18.86 4.50 1.32
N TRP A 10 17.95 5.08 0.55
CA TRP A 10 18.10 5.14 -0.90
C TRP A 10 19.31 5.96 -1.34
N ASN A 11 19.62 7.08 -0.65
CA ASN A 11 20.81 7.84 -0.98
C ASN A 11 22.11 7.06 -0.73
N LYS A 12 22.17 6.23 0.33
CA LYS A 12 23.30 5.30 0.54
C LYS A 12 23.40 4.27 -0.58
N VAL A 13 22.28 3.73 -1.05
CA VAL A 13 22.25 2.78 -2.17
C VAL A 13 22.76 3.47 -3.44
N TYR A 14 22.29 4.68 -3.73
CA TYR A 14 22.72 5.44 -4.90
C TYR A 14 24.21 5.76 -4.86
N ASP A 15 24.75 6.10 -3.69
CA ASP A 15 26.21 6.31 -3.51
C ASP A 15 27.00 5.02 -3.76
N HIS A 16 26.54 3.91 -3.17
CA HIS A 16 27.19 2.59 -3.35
C HIS A 16 27.20 2.12 -4.81
N GLU A 17 26.07 2.34 -5.50
CA GLU A 17 25.89 1.97 -6.91
C GLU A 17 26.44 3.03 -7.90
N GLU A 18 27.11 4.05 -7.41
CA GLU A 18 27.65 5.18 -8.20
C GLU A 18 26.61 5.85 -9.11
N LYS A 19 25.33 5.86 -8.69
CA LYS A 19 24.24 6.47 -9.46
C LYS A 19 24.26 8.00 -9.30
N ARG A 20 24.17 8.73 -10.41
CA ARG A 20 24.06 10.21 -10.43
C ARG A 20 22.62 10.67 -10.15
N VAL A 21 22.01 10.14 -9.10
CA VAL A 21 20.65 10.48 -8.66
C VAL A 21 20.63 10.72 -7.16
N ARG A 22 19.66 11.49 -6.71
CA ARG A 22 19.43 11.77 -5.28
C ARG A 22 17.94 11.73 -4.97
N MET A 23 17.58 11.13 -3.85
CA MET A 23 16.28 11.30 -3.25
C MET A 23 16.32 12.54 -2.36
N VAL A 24 15.37 13.46 -2.57
CA VAL A 24 15.20 14.67 -1.78
C VAL A 24 13.83 14.67 -1.11
N PRO A 25 13.71 15.20 0.13
CA PRO A 25 12.40 15.29 0.79
C PRO A 25 11.60 16.42 0.14
N LEU A 26 10.31 16.16 -0.07
CA LEU A 26 9.38 17.14 -0.58
C LEU A 26 8.15 17.20 0.31
N ASP A 27 8.04 18.23 1.13
CA ASP A 27 6.87 18.49 1.95
C ASP A 27 5.83 19.28 1.16
N VAL A 28 4.69 18.63 0.90
CA VAL A 28 3.62 19.19 0.07
C VAL A 28 2.38 19.43 0.92
N ARG A 29 1.85 20.65 0.91
CA ARG A 29 0.55 20.95 1.53
C ARG A 29 -0.57 20.30 0.73
N GLU A 30 -1.59 19.82 1.41
CA GLU A 30 -2.68 19.05 0.80
C GLU A 30 -3.30 19.73 -0.44
N GLY A 31 -3.65 21.01 -0.35
CA GLY A 31 -4.23 21.78 -1.47
C GLY A 31 -3.26 22.09 -2.63
N LYS A 32 -1.99 21.66 -2.54
CA LYS A 32 -0.97 21.89 -3.58
C LYS A 32 -0.46 20.60 -4.22
N LEU A 33 -0.98 19.44 -3.79
CA LEU A 33 -0.47 18.14 -4.23
C LEU A 33 -0.50 17.98 -5.75
N GLU A 34 -1.63 18.24 -6.37
CA GLU A 34 -1.80 18.10 -7.83
C GLU A 34 -0.88 19.05 -8.59
N GLN A 35 -0.80 20.31 -8.16
CA GLN A 35 0.07 21.31 -8.78
C GLN A 35 1.54 20.86 -8.72
N VAL A 36 2.01 20.42 -7.54
CA VAL A 36 3.38 19.94 -7.35
C VAL A 36 3.63 18.68 -8.18
N PHE A 37 2.69 17.74 -8.20
CA PHE A 37 2.84 16.50 -8.96
C PHE A 37 2.92 16.76 -10.48
N ASN A 38 2.16 17.73 -11.00
CA ASN A 38 2.24 18.15 -12.39
C ASN A 38 3.61 18.78 -12.71
N TYR A 39 4.18 19.63 -11.84
CA TYR A 39 5.55 20.13 -12.00
C TYR A 39 6.57 18.98 -12.06
N LEU A 40 6.46 17.99 -11.16
CA LEU A 40 7.34 16.83 -11.20
C LEU A 40 7.20 16.01 -12.49
N LYS A 41 6.00 15.96 -13.06
CA LYS A 41 5.75 15.28 -14.33
C LYS A 41 6.40 16.03 -15.52
N GLU A 42 6.42 17.35 -15.49
CA GLU A 42 7.05 18.18 -16.50
C GLU A 42 8.58 18.21 -16.39
N ASP A 43 9.12 18.11 -15.17
CA ASP A 43 10.57 18.07 -14.93
C ASP A 43 11.19 16.76 -15.38
N LYS A 44 11.92 16.77 -16.49
CA LYS A 44 12.59 15.59 -17.08
C LYS A 44 13.65 14.98 -16.16
N HIS A 45 14.13 15.70 -15.15
CA HIS A 45 15.09 15.18 -14.17
C HIS A 45 14.41 14.42 -13.03
N CYS A 46 13.09 14.56 -12.85
CA CYS A 46 12.34 13.78 -11.90
C CYS A 46 12.11 12.36 -12.44
N LEU A 47 12.84 11.39 -11.91
CA LEU A 47 12.75 9.99 -12.31
C LEU A 47 11.60 9.25 -11.64
N GLY A 48 11.17 9.71 -10.45
CA GLY A 48 10.14 9.09 -9.65
C GLY A 48 10.24 9.47 -8.18
N GLY A 49 9.52 8.76 -7.31
CA GLY A 49 9.56 9.03 -5.89
C GLY A 49 8.74 8.05 -5.05
N ALA A 50 8.99 8.09 -3.74
CA ALA A 50 8.18 7.42 -2.74
C ALA A 50 7.09 8.35 -2.21
N ILE A 51 5.91 7.80 -1.93
CA ILE A 51 4.72 8.54 -1.50
C ILE A 51 4.38 8.14 -0.07
N ALA A 52 4.42 9.12 0.84
CA ALA A 52 4.01 8.94 2.22
C ALA A 52 2.50 9.17 2.42
N VAL A 53 2.00 8.73 3.57
CA VAL A 53 0.66 9.08 4.08
C VAL A 53 0.59 10.63 4.22
N PRO A 54 -0.53 11.29 3.84
CA PRO A 54 -1.82 10.73 3.43
C PRO A 54 -2.05 10.67 1.90
N TYR A 55 -1.01 10.72 1.07
CA TYR A 55 -1.13 11.02 -0.35
C TYR A 55 -1.22 9.82 -1.29
N LYS A 56 -1.11 8.58 -0.79
CA LYS A 56 -1.07 7.35 -1.62
C LYS A 56 -2.29 7.17 -2.53
N GLU A 57 -3.50 7.40 -2.01
CA GLU A 57 -4.75 7.32 -2.80
C GLU A 57 -4.91 8.53 -3.72
N LYS A 58 -4.51 9.73 -3.26
CA LYS A 58 -4.60 10.95 -4.07
C LYS A 58 -3.69 10.90 -5.29
N ILE A 59 -2.45 10.45 -5.14
CA ILE A 59 -1.53 10.27 -6.27
C ILE A 59 -2.02 9.17 -7.20
N PHE A 60 -2.54 8.05 -6.65
CA PHE A 60 -3.16 7.02 -7.47
C PHE A 60 -4.22 7.63 -8.42
N ASN A 61 -5.12 8.47 -7.91
CA ASN A 61 -6.16 9.11 -8.74
C ASN A 61 -5.60 9.97 -9.88
N LEU A 62 -4.40 10.56 -9.70
CA LEU A 62 -3.74 11.37 -10.73
C LEU A 62 -3.07 10.53 -11.84
N ILE A 63 -2.80 9.24 -11.58
CA ILE A 63 -2.10 8.36 -12.52
C ILE A 63 -2.84 7.04 -12.80
N LYS A 64 -4.09 6.89 -12.35
CA LYS A 64 -4.85 5.63 -12.41
C LYS A 64 -4.95 5.01 -13.81
N ASP A 65 -4.92 5.84 -14.86
CA ASP A 65 -4.99 5.36 -16.24
C ASP A 65 -3.65 4.77 -16.73
N ASN A 66 -2.56 5.02 -15.99
CA ASN A 66 -1.20 4.60 -16.33
C ASN A 66 -0.66 3.50 -15.42
N VAL A 67 -1.48 2.90 -14.56
CA VAL A 67 -1.07 1.83 -13.65
C VAL A 67 -1.68 0.49 -14.08
N LYS A 68 -1.06 -0.60 -13.63
CA LYS A 68 -1.55 -1.95 -13.88
C LYS A 68 -2.88 -2.21 -13.15
N GLU A 69 -3.68 -3.16 -13.65
CA GLU A 69 -4.99 -3.51 -13.07
C GLU A 69 -4.90 -3.94 -11.60
N GLU A 70 -3.85 -4.64 -11.20
CA GLU A 70 -3.60 -5.01 -9.80
C GLU A 70 -3.47 -3.78 -8.88
N ILE A 71 -2.86 -2.70 -9.37
CA ILE A 71 -2.73 -1.43 -8.64
C ILE A 71 -4.05 -0.66 -8.64
N LYS A 72 -4.84 -0.76 -9.70
CA LYS A 72 -6.20 -0.20 -9.72
C LYS A 72 -7.09 -0.85 -8.67
N ALA A 73 -6.98 -2.16 -8.47
CA ALA A 73 -7.71 -2.88 -7.42
C ALA A 73 -7.33 -2.42 -6.01
N ILE A 74 -6.06 -2.04 -5.78
CA ILE A 74 -5.60 -1.46 -4.51
C ILE A 74 -6.13 -0.03 -4.31
N GLY A 75 -6.17 0.76 -5.38
CA GLY A 75 -6.58 2.17 -5.33
C GLY A 75 -5.59 3.09 -4.61
N ALA A 76 -4.34 2.67 -4.43
CA ALA A 76 -3.29 3.44 -3.77
C ALA A 76 -1.91 3.08 -4.33
N VAL A 77 -1.01 4.05 -4.39
CA VAL A 77 0.39 3.87 -4.79
C VAL A 77 1.34 4.40 -3.71
N ASN A 78 2.40 3.67 -3.42
CA ASN A 78 3.46 4.12 -2.50
C ASN A 78 4.75 4.54 -3.23
N CYS A 79 4.86 4.21 -4.51
CA CYS A 79 5.95 4.62 -5.39
C CYS A 79 5.41 5.02 -6.76
N PHE A 80 6.05 5.99 -7.39
CA PHE A 80 5.84 6.33 -8.79
C PHE A 80 7.16 6.43 -9.52
N HIS A 81 7.17 6.17 -10.81
CA HIS A 81 8.36 6.32 -11.65
C HIS A 81 7.98 6.75 -13.06
N ARG A 82 8.97 7.35 -13.75
CA ARG A 82 8.80 7.82 -15.11
C ARG A 82 8.88 6.65 -16.09
N LEU A 83 7.94 6.64 -17.04
CA LEU A 83 7.95 5.68 -18.14
C LEU A 83 9.02 6.08 -19.18
N ALA A 84 9.99 5.19 -19.37
CA ALA A 84 11.09 5.40 -20.31
C ALA A 84 10.68 5.11 -21.76
N THR A 85 9.70 4.23 -21.97
CA THR A 85 9.28 3.73 -23.30
C THR A 85 7.77 3.51 -23.35
N GLY A 86 7.21 3.34 -24.55
CA GLY A 86 5.82 3.04 -24.77
C GLY A 86 4.95 4.28 -25.07
N PRO A 87 3.62 4.09 -25.27
CA PRO A 87 2.70 5.15 -25.66
C PRO A 87 2.62 6.33 -24.69
N LEU A 88 2.96 6.08 -23.41
CA LEU A 88 2.92 7.05 -22.33
C LEU A 88 4.32 7.53 -21.92
N THR A 89 5.31 7.43 -22.82
CA THR A 89 6.69 7.86 -22.57
C THR A 89 6.74 9.25 -21.98
N GLY A 90 7.52 9.41 -20.89
CA GLY A 90 7.63 10.64 -20.14
C GLY A 90 6.53 10.86 -19.08
N GLY A 91 5.44 10.07 -19.11
CA GLY A 91 4.43 10.06 -18.05
C GLY A 91 4.90 9.31 -16.80
N PHE A 92 4.10 9.39 -15.74
CA PHE A 92 4.31 8.60 -14.53
C PHE A 92 3.39 7.38 -14.50
N THR A 93 3.92 6.27 -14.01
CA THR A 93 3.16 5.11 -13.51
C THR A 93 3.46 4.90 -12.03
N GLY A 94 2.71 4.01 -11.38
CA GLY A 94 2.89 3.76 -9.95
C GLY A 94 2.77 2.30 -9.58
N THR A 95 3.35 1.96 -8.43
CA THR A 95 3.27 0.65 -7.81
C THR A 95 2.91 0.77 -6.33
N ASN A 96 2.53 -0.35 -5.73
CA ASN A 96 2.34 -0.45 -4.29
C ASN A 96 3.04 -1.71 -3.78
N THR A 97 4.10 -1.53 -3.00
CA THR A 97 4.91 -2.60 -2.42
C THR A 97 4.60 -2.82 -0.94
N ASP A 98 3.65 -2.08 -0.35
CA ASP A 98 3.33 -2.17 1.08
C ASP A 98 2.82 -3.56 1.45
N GLY A 99 1.99 -4.17 0.59
CA GLY A 99 1.41 -5.49 0.85
C GLY A 99 2.46 -6.60 0.90
N GLU A 100 3.34 -6.63 -0.09
CA GLU A 100 4.43 -7.61 -0.17
C GLU A 100 5.40 -7.43 1.01
N ALA A 101 5.85 -6.21 1.25
CA ALA A 101 6.78 -5.89 2.33
C ALA A 101 6.21 -6.20 3.73
N ALA A 102 4.91 -6.01 3.95
CA ALA A 102 4.26 -6.34 5.22
C ALA A 102 4.19 -7.84 5.48
N LEU A 103 4.09 -8.66 4.44
CA LEU A 103 3.90 -10.11 4.54
C LEU A 103 5.19 -10.91 4.34
N GLU A 104 6.24 -10.28 3.88
CA GLU A 104 7.52 -10.95 3.63
C GLU A 104 8.01 -11.78 4.83
N PRO A 105 7.93 -11.32 6.10
CA PRO A 105 8.39 -12.10 7.26
C PRO A 105 7.62 -13.39 7.51
N ILE A 106 6.40 -13.53 6.97
CA ILE A 106 5.50 -14.65 7.22
C ILE A 106 5.09 -15.38 5.92
N ILE A 107 5.67 -15.02 4.79
CA ILE A 107 5.22 -15.51 3.48
C ILE A 107 5.40 -17.04 3.35
N GLU A 108 6.49 -17.58 3.89
CA GLU A 108 6.75 -19.03 3.87
C GLU A 108 5.70 -19.80 4.68
N GLN A 109 5.33 -19.32 5.88
CA GLN A 109 4.27 -19.92 6.69
C GLN A 109 2.91 -19.89 5.95
N LEU A 110 2.62 -18.80 5.23
CA LEU A 110 1.41 -18.71 4.41
C LEU A 110 1.45 -19.68 3.22
N ARG A 111 2.64 -19.97 2.68
CA ARG A 111 2.81 -20.96 1.60
C ARG A 111 2.68 -22.39 2.08
N GLU A 112 3.18 -22.72 3.26
CA GLU A 112 3.20 -24.07 3.81
C GLU A 112 1.84 -24.48 4.39
N LYS A 113 1.16 -23.60 5.12
CA LYS A 113 -0.12 -23.88 5.77
C LYS A 113 -1.30 -23.83 4.81
N GLN A 114 -2.40 -24.46 5.18
CA GLN A 114 -3.66 -24.52 4.43
C GLN A 114 -4.83 -24.10 5.33
N ASN A 115 -5.87 -23.56 4.72
CA ASN A 115 -7.15 -23.25 5.38
C ASN A 115 -7.03 -22.33 6.60
N LEU A 116 -6.05 -21.40 6.61
CA LEU A 116 -5.95 -20.40 7.66
C LEU A 116 -7.10 -19.40 7.57
N ASN A 117 -7.59 -18.97 8.74
CA ASN A 117 -8.48 -17.82 8.89
C ASN A 117 -7.62 -16.59 9.20
N ILE A 118 -7.48 -15.70 8.23
CA ILE A 118 -6.60 -14.53 8.33
C ILE A 118 -7.44 -13.28 8.55
N GLY A 119 -7.27 -12.65 9.72
CA GLY A 119 -7.88 -11.38 10.07
C GLY A 119 -7.02 -10.19 9.64
N LEU A 120 -7.63 -9.19 9.01
CA LEU A 120 -6.99 -7.93 8.63
C LEU A 120 -7.74 -6.76 9.30
N MET A 121 -7.10 -6.08 10.24
CA MET A 121 -7.63 -4.89 10.89
C MET A 121 -7.25 -3.64 10.12
N GLY A 122 -8.26 -2.86 9.71
CA GLY A 122 -8.09 -1.62 8.95
C GLY A 122 -8.07 -1.83 7.43
N PHE A 123 -8.83 -0.97 6.73
CA PHE A 123 -8.98 -1.03 5.28
C PHE A 123 -8.62 0.31 4.60
N GLY A 124 -7.59 0.98 5.11
CA GLY A 124 -6.92 2.11 4.47
C GLY A 124 -5.93 1.65 3.38
N GLY A 125 -5.10 2.56 2.88
CA GLY A 125 -4.16 2.25 1.79
C GLY A 125 -3.25 1.05 2.05
N ALA A 126 -2.71 0.89 3.28
CA ALA A 126 -1.90 -0.26 3.65
C ALA A 126 -2.73 -1.55 3.70
N GLY A 127 -3.91 -1.52 4.33
CA GLY A 127 -4.80 -2.69 4.41
C GLY A 127 -5.26 -3.17 3.04
N LYS A 128 -5.61 -2.27 2.14
CA LYS A 128 -5.95 -2.60 0.74
C LYS A 128 -4.78 -3.26 0.01
N ALA A 129 -3.56 -2.77 0.20
CA ALA A 129 -2.37 -3.33 -0.42
C ALA A 129 -2.06 -4.75 0.09
N ILE A 130 -2.15 -4.95 1.41
CA ILE A 130 -1.98 -6.27 2.06
C ILE A 130 -3.04 -7.24 1.53
N LEU A 131 -4.31 -6.84 1.54
CA LEU A 131 -5.40 -7.69 1.06
C LEU A 131 -5.22 -8.06 -0.42
N ALA A 132 -4.86 -7.10 -1.27
CA ALA A 132 -4.64 -7.36 -2.69
C ALA A 132 -3.54 -8.40 -2.91
N PHE A 133 -2.43 -8.31 -2.15
CA PHE A 133 -1.37 -9.31 -2.18
C PHE A 133 -1.87 -10.68 -1.71
N LEU A 134 -2.58 -10.75 -0.58
CA LEU A 134 -3.14 -11.99 -0.04
C LEU A 134 -4.11 -12.66 -1.03
N LEU A 135 -4.99 -11.88 -1.65
CA LEU A 135 -5.94 -12.41 -2.63
C LEU A 135 -5.25 -12.88 -3.91
N ARG A 136 -4.23 -12.17 -4.39
CA ARG A 136 -3.47 -12.56 -5.57
C ARG A 136 -2.83 -13.94 -5.40
N ASP A 137 -2.16 -14.16 -4.26
CA ASP A 137 -1.29 -15.32 -4.08
C ASP A 137 -1.92 -16.44 -3.25
N PHE A 138 -2.94 -16.14 -2.41
CA PHE A 138 -3.45 -17.09 -1.41
C PHE A 138 -4.98 -17.25 -1.40
N LYS A 139 -5.74 -16.59 -2.29
CA LYS A 139 -7.21 -16.63 -2.33
C LYS A 139 -7.82 -18.04 -2.28
N LYS A 140 -7.20 -19.01 -2.95
CA LYS A 140 -7.68 -20.40 -2.99
C LYS A 140 -7.22 -21.24 -1.80
N LYS A 141 -6.38 -20.68 -0.94
CA LYS A 141 -5.66 -21.41 0.11
C LYS A 141 -6.15 -21.05 1.51
N HIS A 142 -6.58 -19.83 1.71
CA HIS A 142 -6.98 -19.27 3.01
C HIS A 142 -8.30 -18.53 2.93
N LYS A 143 -8.88 -18.25 4.10
CA LYS A 143 -10.05 -17.37 4.28
C LYS A 143 -9.60 -16.05 4.88
N PHE A 144 -10.27 -14.96 4.49
CA PHE A 144 -9.89 -13.60 4.90
C PHE A 144 -11.06 -12.88 5.55
N CYS A 145 -10.82 -12.27 6.72
CA CYS A 145 -11.80 -11.47 7.44
C CYS A 145 -11.25 -10.04 7.60
N ILE A 146 -11.95 -9.05 7.08
CA ILE A 146 -11.60 -7.64 7.23
C ILE A 146 -12.38 -7.06 8.39
N PHE A 147 -11.68 -6.45 9.33
CA PHE A 147 -12.25 -5.71 10.46
C PHE A 147 -11.98 -4.23 10.27
N ASN A 148 -13.03 -3.43 10.09
CA ASN A 148 -12.92 -2.00 9.90
C ASN A 148 -13.99 -1.25 10.72
N ARG A 149 -13.78 0.04 11.00
CA ARG A 149 -14.77 0.85 11.75
C ARG A 149 -16.18 0.77 11.15
N SER A 150 -16.25 0.81 9.83
CA SER A 150 -17.47 0.51 9.09
C SER A 150 -17.21 -0.72 8.22
N PRO A 151 -18.09 -1.72 8.18
CA PRO A 151 -17.95 -2.86 7.30
C PRO A 151 -17.76 -2.39 5.85
N VAL A 152 -16.89 -3.07 5.13
CA VAL A 152 -16.58 -2.76 3.73
C VAL A 152 -17.52 -3.57 2.85
N ASN A 153 -18.17 -2.92 1.90
CA ASN A 153 -18.94 -3.65 0.90
C ASN A 153 -17.97 -4.34 -0.08
N ILE A 154 -17.90 -5.65 0.00
CA ILE A 154 -17.05 -6.47 -0.86
C ILE A 154 -17.96 -7.22 -1.82
N LYS A 155 -17.94 -6.83 -3.07
CA LYS A 155 -18.70 -7.49 -4.12
C LYS A 155 -18.21 -8.93 -4.27
N ASP A 156 -19.13 -9.90 -4.25
CA ASP A 156 -18.85 -11.35 -4.36
C ASP A 156 -17.81 -11.87 -3.34
N GLY A 157 -17.70 -11.20 -2.18
CA GLY A 157 -16.68 -11.50 -1.16
C GLY A 157 -16.84 -12.89 -0.55
N GLU A 158 -18.05 -13.25 -0.15
CA GLU A 158 -18.34 -14.52 0.53
C GLU A 158 -18.04 -15.74 -0.35
N GLU A 159 -18.39 -15.69 -1.63
CA GLU A 159 -18.08 -16.74 -2.61
C GLU A 159 -16.56 -16.95 -2.79
N ASN A 160 -15.79 -15.92 -2.47
CA ASN A 160 -14.34 -15.91 -2.56
C ASN A 160 -13.64 -16.15 -1.21
N GLY A 161 -14.38 -16.48 -0.14
CA GLY A 161 -13.82 -16.67 1.20
C GLY A 161 -13.32 -15.37 1.83
N LEU A 162 -13.91 -14.23 1.45
CA LEU A 162 -13.57 -12.91 1.95
C LEU A 162 -14.80 -12.29 2.64
N PHE A 163 -14.65 -12.01 3.93
CA PHE A 163 -15.71 -11.50 4.80
C PHE A 163 -15.36 -10.11 5.35
N SER A 164 -16.34 -9.29 5.63
CA SER A 164 -16.14 -7.96 6.21
C SER A 164 -17.02 -7.75 7.43
N TYR A 165 -16.41 -7.31 8.51
CA TYR A 165 -17.04 -7.11 9.82
C TYR A 165 -16.71 -5.73 10.39
N SER A 166 -17.52 -5.29 11.37
CA SER A 166 -17.17 -4.15 12.21
C SER A 166 -15.98 -4.49 13.12
N LEU A 167 -15.17 -3.50 13.47
CA LEU A 167 -14.15 -3.66 14.51
C LEU A 167 -14.76 -4.06 15.87
N ASN A 168 -16.01 -3.69 16.12
CA ASN A 168 -16.72 -4.07 17.35
C ASN A 168 -16.98 -5.58 17.44
N ASP A 169 -16.92 -6.29 16.32
CA ASP A 169 -17.14 -7.74 16.26
C ASP A 169 -15.84 -8.53 16.44
N LEU A 170 -14.70 -7.84 16.58
CA LEU A 170 -13.37 -8.46 16.60
C LEU A 170 -13.25 -9.52 17.70
N ASP A 171 -13.72 -9.24 18.91
CA ASP A 171 -13.62 -10.15 20.06
C ASP A 171 -14.34 -11.48 19.80
N THR A 172 -15.41 -11.49 18.98
CA THR A 172 -16.14 -12.69 18.58
C THR A 172 -15.35 -13.53 17.59
N PHE A 173 -14.59 -12.91 16.70
CA PHE A 173 -13.86 -13.60 15.63
C PHE A 173 -12.41 -13.92 15.98
N LEU A 174 -11.79 -13.15 16.88
CA LEU A 174 -10.39 -13.30 17.26
C LEU A 174 -10.01 -14.73 17.70
N PRO A 175 -10.83 -15.46 18.48
CA PRO A 175 -10.53 -16.85 18.86
C PRO A 175 -10.46 -17.82 17.67
N HIS A 176 -11.00 -17.44 16.53
CA HIS A 176 -11.05 -18.25 15.30
C HIS A 176 -10.04 -17.79 14.24
N CYS A 177 -9.26 -16.74 14.52
CA CYS A 177 -8.20 -16.26 13.63
C CYS A 177 -6.89 -16.99 13.91
N ASP A 178 -6.31 -17.57 12.87
CA ASP A 178 -4.96 -18.17 12.94
C ASP A 178 -3.86 -17.12 12.81
N LEU A 179 -4.16 -16.03 12.15
CA LEU A 179 -3.26 -14.87 11.94
C LEU A 179 -4.08 -13.59 11.96
N LEU A 180 -3.62 -12.60 12.75
CA LEU A 180 -4.18 -11.25 12.76
C LEU A 180 -3.14 -10.23 12.29
N ILE A 181 -3.50 -9.46 11.27
CA ILE A 181 -2.65 -8.41 10.69
C ILE A 181 -3.25 -7.05 11.05
N ASN A 182 -2.49 -6.21 11.76
CA ASN A 182 -2.93 -4.85 12.09
C ASN A 182 -2.39 -3.85 11.05
N ALA A 183 -3.26 -3.36 10.19
CA ALA A 183 -2.99 -2.31 9.21
C ALA A 183 -3.61 -0.95 9.59
N THR A 184 -4.01 -0.79 10.86
CA THR A 184 -4.50 0.48 11.40
C THR A 184 -3.34 1.35 11.89
N SER A 185 -3.62 2.62 12.19
CA SER A 185 -2.67 3.50 12.89
C SER A 185 -2.62 3.28 14.40
N ALA A 186 -3.46 2.40 14.96
CA ALA A 186 -3.45 2.07 16.38
C ALA A 186 -2.12 1.43 16.77
N GLY A 187 -1.53 1.92 17.87
CA GLY A 187 -0.20 1.53 18.33
C GLY A 187 0.96 2.35 17.76
N HIS A 188 0.70 3.31 16.88
CA HIS A 188 1.70 4.29 16.49
C HIS A 188 1.94 5.27 17.65
N ILE A 189 3.20 5.55 17.97
CA ILE A 189 3.59 6.38 19.15
C ILE A 189 2.94 7.77 19.14
N GLU A 190 2.64 8.33 17.96
CA GLU A 190 1.95 9.62 17.82
C GLU A 190 0.42 9.54 17.98
N SER A 191 -0.17 8.34 18.01
CA SER A 191 -1.62 8.13 18.18
C SER A 191 -2.04 7.85 19.62
N VAL A 192 -1.12 7.85 20.57
CA VAL A 192 -1.36 7.59 22.01
C VAL A 192 -1.59 8.87 22.82
N ASN A 193 -2.08 9.93 22.20
CA ASN A 193 -2.69 11.06 22.91
C ASN A 193 -4.21 10.87 22.89
N ILE A 194 -4.69 9.98 23.75
CA ILE A 194 -6.07 9.91 24.21
C ILE A 194 -6.12 10.37 25.67
#